data_34812c148dccdc3dfc87627bbfcb4f4f
#
_entry.id   34812c148dccdc3dfc87627bbfcb4f4f
#
_cell.length_a   1.000
_cell.length_b   1.000
_cell.length_c   1.000
_cell.angle_alpha   90.00
_cell.angle_beta   90.00
_cell.angle_gamma   90.00
#
_symmetry.space_group_name_H-M   'P 1'
#
loop_
_entity.id
_entity.type
_entity.pdbx_description
1 polymer ?
#
loop_
_entity_poly.entity_id
_entity_poly.type
_entity_poly.pdbx_seq_one_letter_code
_entity_poly.pdbx_strand_id
1 'polypeptide(L)'
;DGIADPAGWEKVTDVLDVWFDSGTTHAFTLRDRGVIDEATGQADVYLEGSDQHRGWFQSSLLECCATRGMAPYKNVVTHGFIVDSDGKKMSKSLGNTVEPEEVANKFGIEILRLWTASSDFTEDLRISDDILKTNAESYRRLRNTLRYLLGALDDYSEDEAVEAKDMPGLERWVLHRLAESDAL
;
A
#
# COMPACT_ATOMS: atom_id res chain seq x y z
N ASP A 1 -34.49 -5.74 -17.38
CA ASP A 1 -34.30 -7.15 -17.54
C ASP A 1 -34.10 -7.56 -18.98
N GLY A 2 -33.57 -7.34 -19.92
CA GLY A 2 -33.23 -7.62 -21.32
C GLY A 2 -33.80 -8.89 -21.98
N ILE A 3 -34.64 -9.68 -21.29
CA ILE A 3 -35.25 -10.87 -21.84
C ILE A 3 -36.67 -10.53 -22.28
N ALA A 4 -36.89 -10.48 -23.60
CA ALA A 4 -38.15 -10.05 -24.20
C ALA A 4 -39.31 -11.07 -23.98
N ASP A 5 -39.03 -12.35 -23.87
CA ASP A 5 -39.97 -13.41 -23.56
C ASP A 5 -39.34 -14.47 -22.65
N PRO A 6 -39.71 -14.53 -21.38
CA PRO A 6 -39.19 -15.51 -20.43
C PRO A 6 -39.79 -16.90 -20.58
N ALA A 7 -40.83 -17.10 -21.41
CA ALA A 7 -41.56 -18.39 -21.48
C ALA A 7 -40.69 -19.56 -22.00
N GLY A 8 -39.61 -19.30 -22.68
CA GLY A 8 -38.64 -20.28 -23.16
C GLY A 8 -37.42 -20.51 -22.24
N TRP A 9 -37.38 -19.89 -21.06
CA TRP A 9 -36.22 -19.93 -20.18
C TRP A 9 -36.53 -20.66 -18.86
N GLU A 10 -35.56 -21.46 -18.41
CA GLU A 10 -35.62 -22.10 -17.10
C GLU A 10 -34.78 -21.27 -16.12
N LYS A 11 -35.37 -20.96 -14.95
CA LYS A 11 -34.63 -20.29 -13.89
C LYS A 11 -33.73 -21.28 -13.18
N VAL A 12 -32.41 -21.12 -13.35
CA VAL A 12 -31.39 -21.81 -12.56
C VAL A 12 -31.26 -21.15 -11.19
N THR A 13 -31.27 -21.96 -10.13
CA THR A 13 -31.18 -21.50 -8.73
C THR A 13 -29.81 -21.69 -8.10
N ASP A 14 -28.81 -22.11 -8.90
CA ASP A 14 -27.45 -22.25 -8.44
C ASP A 14 -26.87 -20.88 -8.05
N VAL A 15 -26.05 -20.90 -7.03
CA VAL A 15 -25.36 -19.69 -6.57
C VAL A 15 -24.13 -19.44 -7.48
N LEU A 16 -23.96 -18.22 -7.89
CA LEU A 16 -22.74 -17.82 -8.64
C LEU A 16 -21.50 -17.98 -7.77
N ASP A 17 -20.36 -18.25 -8.41
CA ASP A 17 -19.07 -18.28 -7.73
C ASP A 17 -18.75 -16.91 -7.12
N VAL A 18 -18.12 -16.91 -5.95
CA VAL A 18 -17.73 -15.67 -5.25
C VAL A 18 -16.79 -14.79 -6.06
N TRP A 19 -16.01 -15.37 -6.98
CA TRP A 19 -15.17 -14.60 -7.90
C TRP A 19 -15.97 -13.77 -8.90
N PHE A 20 -17.18 -14.21 -9.25
CA PHE A 20 -18.09 -13.39 -10.05
C PHE A 20 -18.54 -12.15 -9.28
N ASP A 21 -18.97 -12.31 -8.02
CA ASP A 21 -19.36 -11.17 -7.19
C ASP A 21 -18.22 -10.19 -7.01
N SER A 22 -17.02 -10.67 -6.69
CA SER A 22 -15.83 -9.83 -6.54
C SER A 22 -15.39 -9.20 -7.87
N GLY A 23 -15.54 -9.90 -8.98
CA GLY A 23 -15.23 -9.41 -10.31
C GLY A 23 -16.02 -8.18 -10.72
N THR A 24 -17.29 -8.08 -10.26
CA THR A 24 -18.17 -6.95 -10.56
C THR A 24 -17.92 -5.69 -9.71
N THR A 25 -16.91 -5.65 -8.81
CA THR A 25 -16.61 -4.49 -7.95
C THR A 25 -16.43 -3.19 -8.73
N HIS A 26 -15.89 -3.24 -9.93
CA HIS A 26 -15.75 -2.08 -10.82
C HIS A 26 -17.10 -1.41 -11.14
N ALA A 27 -18.20 -2.19 -11.17
CA ALA A 27 -19.52 -1.67 -11.40
C ALA A 27 -20.12 -1.06 -10.12
N PHE A 28 -20.37 -1.87 -9.10
CA PHE A 28 -21.13 -1.41 -7.93
C PHE A 28 -20.31 -0.54 -6.96
N THR A 29 -18.97 -0.71 -6.89
CA THR A 29 -18.13 0.08 -5.98
C THR A 29 -17.67 1.39 -6.63
N LEU A 30 -17.30 1.36 -7.89
CA LEU A 30 -16.69 2.52 -8.56
C LEU A 30 -17.73 3.31 -9.37
N ARG A 31 -18.35 2.68 -10.35
CA ARG A 31 -19.30 3.33 -11.26
C ARG A 31 -20.57 3.79 -10.52
N ASP A 32 -21.26 2.88 -9.86
CA ASP A 32 -22.57 3.18 -9.26
C ASP A 32 -22.47 4.15 -8.08
N ARG A 33 -21.28 4.31 -7.50
CA ARG A 33 -20.99 5.33 -6.49
C ARG A 33 -20.40 6.64 -7.06
N GLY A 34 -20.25 6.72 -8.37
CA GLY A 34 -19.72 7.91 -9.03
C GLY A 34 -18.25 8.21 -8.74
N VAL A 35 -17.48 7.18 -8.36
CA VAL A 35 -16.03 7.34 -8.09
C VAL A 35 -15.25 7.44 -9.39
N ILE A 36 -15.69 6.74 -10.43
CA ILE A 36 -15.13 6.81 -11.77
C ILE A 36 -16.13 7.42 -12.75
N ASP A 37 -15.62 8.14 -13.73
CA ASP A 37 -16.42 8.65 -14.83
C ASP A 37 -17.02 7.48 -15.62
N GLU A 38 -18.33 7.54 -15.88
CA GLU A 38 -19.05 6.51 -16.63
C GLU A 38 -18.51 6.37 -18.05
N ALA A 39 -18.00 7.45 -18.65
CA ALA A 39 -17.43 7.44 -19.99
C ALA A 39 -16.06 6.75 -20.06
N THR A 40 -15.20 6.97 -19.08
CA THR A 40 -13.88 6.32 -19.00
C THR A 40 -13.96 4.97 -18.32
N GLY A 41 -14.79 4.84 -17.30
CA GLY A 41 -15.19 3.59 -16.65
C GLY A 41 -14.09 2.70 -16.10
N GLN A 42 -12.87 3.23 -15.96
CA GLN A 42 -11.69 2.48 -15.54
C GLN A 42 -11.12 3.04 -14.25
N ALA A 43 -10.75 2.15 -13.32
CA ALA A 43 -9.91 2.53 -12.21
C ALA A 43 -8.50 2.90 -12.71
N ASP A 44 -7.82 3.85 -12.07
CA ASP A 44 -6.46 4.19 -12.43
C ASP A 44 -5.50 3.04 -12.12
N VAL A 45 -5.70 2.37 -10.99
CA VAL A 45 -4.86 1.25 -10.52
C VAL A 45 -5.71 0.17 -9.86
N TYR A 46 -5.47 -1.08 -10.23
CA TYR A 46 -5.81 -2.27 -9.46
C TYR A 46 -4.56 -2.76 -8.73
N LEU A 47 -4.61 -2.88 -7.41
CA LEU A 47 -3.49 -3.25 -6.57
C LEU A 47 -3.84 -4.44 -5.68
N GLU A 48 -3.13 -5.54 -5.84
CA GLU A 48 -3.24 -6.75 -5.04
C GLU A 48 -2.00 -7.64 -5.18
N GLY A 49 -1.99 -8.77 -4.48
CA GLY A 49 -0.96 -9.79 -4.62
C GLY A 49 -0.93 -10.42 -6.01
N SER A 50 0.22 -10.95 -6.40
CA SER A 50 0.45 -11.57 -7.70
C SER A 50 -0.41 -12.81 -7.98
N ASP A 51 -0.97 -13.46 -6.94
CA ASP A 51 -1.92 -14.57 -7.06
C ASP A 51 -3.24 -14.16 -7.71
N GLN A 52 -3.59 -12.87 -7.64
CA GLN A 52 -4.83 -12.35 -8.20
C GLN A 52 -4.86 -12.29 -9.74
N HIS A 53 -3.76 -12.61 -10.41
CA HIS A 53 -3.76 -12.89 -11.85
C HIS A 53 -4.65 -14.09 -12.23
N ARG A 54 -4.89 -15.01 -11.28
CA ARG A 54 -5.84 -16.13 -11.41
C ARG A 54 -7.01 -16.02 -10.44
N GLY A 55 -7.37 -14.82 -10.05
CA GLY A 55 -8.47 -14.53 -9.13
C GLY A 55 -9.17 -13.23 -9.56
N TRP A 56 -9.17 -12.24 -8.70
CA TRP A 56 -9.91 -11.00 -8.89
C TRP A 56 -9.54 -10.23 -10.17
N PHE A 57 -8.27 -10.14 -10.53
CA PHE A 57 -7.87 -9.46 -11.78
C PHE A 57 -8.47 -10.14 -13.00
N GLN A 58 -8.47 -11.47 -13.02
CA GLN A 58 -8.98 -12.25 -14.14
C GLN A 58 -10.50 -12.15 -14.24
N SER A 59 -11.24 -12.39 -13.15
CA SER A 59 -12.70 -12.32 -13.16
C SER A 59 -13.19 -10.92 -13.52
N SER A 60 -12.64 -9.88 -12.90
CA SER A 60 -12.98 -8.49 -13.18
C SER A 60 -12.69 -8.08 -14.62
N LEU A 61 -11.56 -8.53 -15.17
CA LEU A 61 -11.22 -8.27 -16.58
C LEU A 61 -12.22 -8.92 -17.53
N LEU A 62 -12.52 -10.21 -17.35
CA LEU A 62 -13.42 -10.95 -18.21
C LEU A 62 -14.84 -10.38 -18.18
N GLU A 63 -15.36 -10.09 -16.99
CA GLU A 63 -16.70 -9.54 -16.81
C GLU A 63 -16.84 -8.14 -17.39
N CYS A 64 -15.85 -7.27 -17.17
CA CYS A 64 -15.86 -5.91 -17.71
C CYS A 64 -15.71 -5.93 -19.24
N CYS A 65 -14.84 -6.76 -19.78
CA CYS A 65 -14.70 -6.91 -21.24
C CYS A 65 -15.97 -7.45 -21.87
N ALA A 66 -16.63 -8.44 -21.23
CA ALA A 66 -17.88 -9.01 -21.75
C ALA A 66 -19.05 -8.01 -21.71
N THR A 67 -19.13 -7.17 -20.71
CA THR A 67 -20.28 -6.25 -20.50
C THR A 67 -20.04 -4.85 -21.06
N ARG A 68 -18.81 -4.41 -21.19
CA ARG A 68 -18.45 -3.02 -21.56
C ARG A 68 -17.43 -2.92 -22.69
N GLY A 69 -16.81 -4.02 -23.12
CA GLY A 69 -15.82 -4.03 -24.19
C GLY A 69 -14.46 -3.41 -23.82
N MET A 70 -14.18 -3.22 -22.52
CA MET A 70 -12.94 -2.61 -22.03
C MET A 70 -12.47 -3.25 -20.74
N ALA A 71 -11.18 -3.09 -20.41
CA ALA A 71 -10.66 -3.47 -19.09
C ALA A 71 -11.21 -2.54 -17.98
N PRO A 72 -11.41 -3.03 -16.75
CA PRO A 72 -11.90 -2.22 -15.63
C PRO A 72 -10.83 -1.30 -15.04
N TYR A 73 -9.59 -1.39 -15.48
CA TYR A 73 -8.43 -0.66 -14.96
C TYR A 73 -7.51 -0.18 -16.08
N LYS A 74 -6.74 0.86 -15.79
CA LYS A 74 -5.66 1.36 -16.67
C LYS A 74 -4.34 0.65 -16.37
N ASN A 75 -4.05 0.42 -15.08
CA ASN A 75 -2.82 -0.18 -14.61
C ASN A 75 -3.11 -1.28 -13.59
N VAL A 76 -2.26 -2.30 -13.57
CA VAL A 76 -2.23 -3.33 -12.51
C VAL A 76 -0.89 -3.24 -11.83
N VAL A 77 -0.91 -3.14 -10.50
CA VAL A 77 0.27 -3.19 -9.65
C VAL A 77 0.15 -4.40 -8.75
N THR A 78 1.17 -5.24 -8.73
CA THR A 78 1.21 -6.43 -7.87
C THR A 78 2.28 -6.29 -6.81
N HIS A 79 1.99 -6.81 -5.62
CA HIS A 79 2.94 -6.92 -4.53
C HIS A 79 3.25 -8.38 -4.21
N GLY A 80 4.39 -8.60 -3.56
CA GLY A 80 4.77 -9.90 -3.00
C GLY A 80 4.00 -10.21 -1.71
N PHE A 81 4.35 -11.34 -1.10
CA PHE A 81 3.73 -11.80 0.14
C PHE A 81 4.59 -11.49 1.35
N ILE A 82 3.95 -11.41 2.52
CA ILE A 82 4.67 -11.40 3.78
C ILE A 82 4.96 -12.85 4.16
N VAL A 83 6.23 -13.16 4.36
CA VAL A 83 6.74 -14.48 4.69
C VAL A 83 7.49 -14.47 6.03
N ASP A 84 7.66 -15.62 6.65
CA ASP A 84 8.43 -15.74 7.89
C ASP A 84 9.95 -15.55 7.66
N SER A 85 10.75 -15.68 8.71
CA SER A 85 12.21 -15.55 8.66
C SER A 85 12.86 -16.51 7.67
N ASP A 86 12.27 -17.67 7.46
CA ASP A 86 12.76 -18.72 6.58
C ASP A 86 12.29 -18.54 5.12
N GLY A 87 11.45 -17.53 4.85
CA GLY A 87 10.84 -17.30 3.54
C GLY A 87 9.65 -18.20 3.25
N LYS A 88 9.03 -18.79 4.29
CA LYS A 88 7.83 -19.61 4.13
C LYS A 88 6.59 -18.76 4.24
N LYS A 89 5.60 -19.06 3.41
CA LYS A 89 4.28 -18.41 3.47
C LYS A 89 3.67 -18.61 4.86
N MET A 90 3.17 -17.53 5.44
CA MET A 90 2.49 -17.56 6.72
C MET A 90 1.16 -18.29 6.61
N SER A 91 0.87 -19.14 7.59
CA SER A 91 -0.44 -19.77 7.74
C SER A 91 -0.73 -20.06 9.21
N LYS A 92 -2.03 -19.99 9.57
CA LYS A 92 -2.47 -20.34 10.92
C LYS A 92 -2.15 -21.80 11.28
N SER A 93 -2.20 -22.69 10.30
CA SER A 93 -1.89 -24.11 10.50
C SER A 93 -0.40 -24.38 10.79
N LEU A 94 0.49 -23.53 10.33
CA LEU A 94 1.94 -23.61 10.62
C LEU A 94 2.31 -22.85 11.89
N GLY A 95 1.42 -22.03 12.43
CA GLY A 95 1.67 -21.22 13.62
C GLY A 95 2.75 -20.14 13.44
N ASN A 96 3.07 -19.77 12.19
CA ASN A 96 4.09 -18.79 11.84
C ASN A 96 3.49 -17.42 11.43
N THR A 97 2.24 -17.18 11.75
CA THR A 97 1.59 -15.88 11.50
C THR A 97 2.10 -14.84 12.49
N VAL A 98 2.33 -13.62 11.97
CA VAL A 98 2.63 -12.44 12.77
C VAL A 98 1.44 -11.50 12.65
N GLU A 99 0.73 -11.33 13.76
CA GLU A 99 -0.45 -10.44 13.78
C GLU A 99 0.00 -8.99 13.98
N PRO A 100 -0.53 -8.03 13.18
CA PRO A 100 -0.16 -6.62 13.31
C PRO A 100 -0.37 -6.04 14.71
N GLU A 101 -1.40 -6.51 15.43
CA GLU A 101 -1.69 -6.08 16.79
C GLU A 101 -0.61 -6.53 17.80
N GLU A 102 -0.08 -7.73 17.64
CA GLU A 102 1.03 -8.24 18.46
C GLU A 102 2.30 -7.39 18.25
N VAL A 103 2.59 -7.05 16.98
CA VAL A 103 3.72 -6.18 16.64
C VAL A 103 3.51 -4.78 17.22
N ALA A 104 2.31 -4.23 17.11
CA ALA A 104 1.97 -2.92 17.64
C ALA A 104 2.13 -2.86 19.17
N ASN A 105 1.71 -3.90 19.87
CA ASN A 105 1.82 -4.01 21.33
C ASN A 105 3.28 -4.20 21.79
N LYS A 106 4.09 -4.93 21.04
CA LYS A 106 5.46 -5.28 21.41
C LYS A 106 6.48 -4.20 21.04
N PHE A 107 6.37 -3.65 19.84
CA PHE A 107 7.35 -2.72 19.25
C PHE A 107 6.80 -1.30 19.06
N GLY A 108 5.50 -1.15 19.00
CA GLY A 108 4.82 0.07 18.57
C GLY A 108 4.43 0.04 17.10
N ILE A 109 3.26 0.59 16.80
CA ILE A 109 2.72 0.62 15.42
C ILE A 109 3.65 1.36 14.44
N GLU A 110 4.40 2.35 14.92
CA GLU A 110 5.33 3.13 14.09
C GLU A 110 6.47 2.27 13.54
N ILE A 111 6.86 1.21 14.25
CA ILE A 111 7.90 0.29 13.79
C ILE A 111 7.39 -0.56 12.63
N LEU A 112 6.15 -1.03 12.70
CA LEU A 112 5.51 -1.77 11.60
C LEU A 112 5.36 -0.87 10.37
N ARG A 113 4.92 0.37 10.56
CA ARG A 113 4.79 1.36 9.47
C ARG A 113 6.13 1.68 8.83
N LEU A 114 7.18 1.88 9.62
CA LEU A 114 8.52 2.16 9.11
C LEU A 114 9.08 0.95 8.34
N TRP A 115 8.89 -0.26 8.86
CA TRP A 115 9.29 -1.48 8.16
C TRP A 115 8.58 -1.59 6.79
N THR A 116 7.27 -1.39 6.74
CA THR A 116 6.50 -1.40 5.49
C THR A 116 6.99 -0.34 4.50
N ALA A 117 7.16 0.90 4.97
CA ALA A 117 7.57 2.02 4.12
C ALA A 117 9.02 1.91 3.59
N SER A 118 9.88 1.16 4.31
CA SER A 118 11.29 0.94 3.91
C SER A 118 11.51 -0.35 3.12
N SER A 119 10.45 -1.11 2.86
CA SER A 119 10.53 -2.39 2.16
C SER A 119 10.19 -2.25 0.68
N ASP A 120 10.80 -3.08 -0.17
CA ASP A 120 10.42 -3.20 -1.57
C ASP A 120 9.21 -4.14 -1.69
N PHE A 121 8.04 -3.58 -1.91
CA PHE A 121 6.78 -4.31 -1.98
C PHE A 121 6.66 -5.22 -3.22
N THR A 122 7.52 -5.09 -4.21
CA THR A 122 7.48 -5.92 -5.42
C THR A 122 8.01 -7.33 -5.16
N GLU A 123 8.75 -7.52 -4.08
CA GLU A 123 9.31 -8.80 -3.64
C GLU A 123 8.57 -9.32 -2.40
N ASP A 124 8.81 -10.61 -2.08
CA ASP A 124 8.33 -11.18 -0.83
C ASP A 124 9.05 -10.58 0.38
N LEU A 125 8.27 -10.09 1.35
CA LEU A 125 8.78 -9.39 2.51
C LEU A 125 8.91 -10.33 3.70
N ARG A 126 10.12 -10.49 4.21
CA ARG A 126 10.34 -11.25 5.45
C ARG A 126 10.04 -10.40 6.67
N ILE A 127 9.33 -10.98 7.62
CA ILE A 127 9.11 -10.38 8.93
C ILE A 127 9.58 -11.32 10.04
N SER A 128 10.28 -10.75 11.00
CA SER A 128 10.70 -11.45 12.23
C SER A 128 10.97 -10.43 13.34
N ASP A 129 11.04 -10.90 14.57
CA ASP A 129 11.41 -10.07 15.72
C ASP A 129 12.74 -9.33 15.52
N ASP A 130 13.73 -9.95 14.90
CA ASP A 130 15.04 -9.35 14.71
C ASP A 130 15.03 -8.26 13.64
N ILE A 131 14.25 -8.46 12.58
CA ILE A 131 14.01 -7.42 11.56
C ILE A 131 13.30 -6.23 12.20
N LEU A 132 12.28 -6.48 13.01
CA LEU A 132 11.53 -5.41 13.71
C LEU A 132 12.40 -4.68 14.74
N LYS A 133 13.28 -5.37 15.48
CA LYS A 133 14.26 -4.73 16.38
C LYS A 133 15.20 -3.79 15.62
N THR A 134 15.70 -4.22 14.46
CA THR A 134 16.57 -3.38 13.62
C THR A 134 15.84 -2.10 13.18
N ASN A 135 14.58 -2.23 12.77
CA ASN A 135 13.73 -1.08 12.44
C ASN A 135 13.46 -0.20 13.67
N ALA A 136 13.26 -0.78 14.85
CA ALA A 136 13.09 -0.04 16.09
C ALA A 136 14.34 0.76 16.47
N GLU A 137 15.53 0.24 16.19
CA GLU A 137 16.78 1.01 16.38
C GLU A 137 16.91 2.17 15.40
N SER A 138 16.56 1.96 14.15
CA SER A 138 16.55 3.02 13.13
C SER A 138 15.54 4.11 13.50
N TYR A 139 14.34 3.74 13.91
CA TYR A 139 13.32 4.67 14.40
C TYR A 139 13.80 5.47 15.60
N ARG A 140 14.47 4.83 16.57
CA ARG A 140 15.01 5.51 17.74
C ARG A 140 16.05 6.56 17.36
N ARG A 141 16.92 6.28 16.38
CA ARG A 141 17.89 7.25 15.87
C ARG A 141 17.19 8.47 15.24
N LEU A 142 16.20 8.23 14.36
CA LEU A 142 15.40 9.28 13.75
C LEU A 142 14.70 10.14 14.82
N ARG A 143 14.03 9.50 15.76
CA ARG A 143 13.33 10.18 16.85
C ARG A 143 14.27 11.00 17.75
N ASN A 144 15.43 10.47 18.07
CA ASN A 144 16.42 11.19 18.88
C ASN A 144 16.97 12.41 18.14
N THR A 145 17.23 12.30 16.82
CA THR A 145 17.64 13.44 16.00
C THR A 145 16.56 14.52 15.97
N LEU A 146 15.31 14.15 15.72
CA LEU A 146 14.20 15.11 15.75
C LEU A 146 14.02 15.76 17.12
N ARG A 147 14.15 14.98 18.20
CA ARG A 147 14.10 15.51 19.56
C ARG A 147 15.24 16.50 19.85
N TYR A 148 16.43 16.19 19.36
CA TYR A 148 17.56 17.11 19.47
C TYR A 148 17.30 18.41 18.72
N LEU A 149 16.83 18.33 17.47
CA LEU A 149 16.52 19.50 16.67
C LEU A 149 15.41 20.36 17.30
N LEU A 150 14.34 19.73 17.80
CA LEU A 150 13.27 20.44 18.51
C LEU A 150 13.79 21.15 19.76
N GLY A 151 14.70 20.51 20.53
CA GLY A 151 15.30 21.14 21.69
C GLY A 151 16.30 22.26 21.33
N ALA A 152 16.96 22.15 20.18
CA ALA A 152 17.85 23.20 19.69
C ALA A 152 17.10 24.42 19.12
N LEU A 153 15.84 24.20 18.72
CA LEU A 153 14.96 25.25 18.19
C LEU A 153 13.99 25.80 19.27
N ASP A 154 14.12 25.33 20.51
CA ASP A 154 13.37 25.90 21.63
C ASP A 154 13.83 27.34 21.83
N ASP A 155 12.89 28.26 21.95
CA ASP A 155 13.13 29.71 22.01
C ASP A 155 13.64 30.37 20.70
N TYR A 156 13.78 29.67 19.57
CA TYR A 156 14.16 30.24 18.28
C TYR A 156 13.09 31.20 17.75
N SER A 157 13.51 32.36 17.29
CA SER A 157 12.67 33.30 16.54
C SER A 157 13.26 33.61 15.16
N GLU A 158 12.43 33.97 14.19
CA GLU A 158 12.88 34.22 12.82
C GLU A 158 13.85 35.42 12.70
N ASP A 159 13.84 36.33 13.64
CA ASP A 159 14.78 37.47 13.69
C ASP A 159 16.21 37.01 14.01
N GLU A 160 16.39 35.82 14.54
CA GLU A 160 17.69 35.21 14.80
C GLU A 160 18.24 34.42 13.60
N ALA A 161 17.46 34.36 12.50
CA ALA A 161 17.87 33.65 11.30
C ALA A 161 19.14 34.26 10.68
N VAL A 162 20.11 33.43 10.40
CA VAL A 162 21.39 33.84 9.77
C VAL A 162 21.32 33.53 8.28
N GLU A 163 21.64 34.53 7.45
CA GLU A 163 21.73 34.32 6.01
C GLU A 163 22.82 33.28 5.67
N ALA A 164 22.57 32.42 4.66
CA ALA A 164 23.49 31.36 4.28
C ALA A 164 24.94 31.85 4.00
N LYS A 165 25.10 33.08 3.49
CA LYS A 165 26.43 33.70 3.23
C LYS A 165 27.19 34.00 4.51
N ASP A 166 26.51 34.24 5.62
CA ASP A 166 27.07 34.64 6.92
C ASP A 166 27.21 33.43 7.87
N MET A 167 26.71 32.25 7.46
CA MET A 167 26.84 31.01 8.23
C MET A 167 28.29 30.49 8.22
N PRO A 168 28.73 29.82 9.30
CA PRO A 168 29.98 29.06 9.32
C PRO A 168 30.01 27.96 8.23
N GLY A 169 31.20 27.47 7.92
CA GLY A 169 31.41 26.55 6.80
C GLY A 169 30.65 25.20 6.93
N LEU A 170 30.52 24.71 8.17
CA LEU A 170 29.81 23.45 8.42
C LEU A 170 28.31 23.58 8.13
N GLU A 171 27.70 24.64 8.62
CA GLU A 171 26.26 24.91 8.45
C GLU A 171 25.90 25.11 6.98
N ARG A 172 26.73 25.86 6.24
CA ARG A 172 26.60 26.02 4.78
C ARG A 172 26.72 24.67 4.04
N TRP A 173 27.64 23.83 4.48
CA TRP A 173 27.78 22.49 3.91
C TRP A 173 26.54 21.62 4.18
N VAL A 174 25.96 21.67 5.39
CA VAL A 174 24.72 20.95 5.72
C VAL A 174 23.57 21.42 4.85
N LEU A 175 23.40 22.73 4.66
CA LEU A 175 22.36 23.28 3.77
C LEU A 175 22.56 22.81 2.32
N HIS A 176 23.78 22.76 1.84
CA HIS A 176 24.11 22.24 0.51
C HIS A 176 23.71 20.76 0.40
N ARG A 177 24.05 19.94 1.38
CA ARG A 177 23.68 18.52 1.40
C ARG A 177 22.17 18.30 1.46
N LEU A 178 21.45 19.12 2.21
CA LEU A 178 19.99 19.07 2.25
C LEU A 178 19.37 19.42 0.89
N ALA A 179 19.86 20.47 0.24
CA ALA A 179 19.39 20.84 -1.10
C ALA A 179 19.67 19.74 -2.15
N GLU A 180 20.83 19.07 -2.07
CA GLU A 180 21.11 17.90 -2.94
C GLU A 180 20.14 16.74 -2.68
N SER A 181 19.78 16.49 -1.42
CA SER A 181 18.86 15.41 -1.05
C SER A 181 17.41 15.71 -1.44
N ASP A 182 17.01 16.97 -1.43
CA ASP A 182 15.66 17.42 -1.81
C ASP A 182 15.45 17.40 -3.34
N ALA A 183 16.53 17.38 -4.10
CA ALA A 183 16.52 17.32 -5.56
C ALA A 183 16.44 15.88 -6.14
N LEU A 184 16.52 14.85 -5.29
CA LEU A 184 16.41 13.43 -5.64
C LEU A 184 14.97 12.97 -5.65
#